data_969b874f28ee796d91e811e5640fc5df
#
_entry.id   969b874f28ee796d91e811e5640fc5df
#
_cell.length_a   1.000
_cell.length_b   1.000
_cell.length_c   1.000
_cell.angle_alpha   90.00
_cell.angle_beta   90.00
_cell.angle_gamma   90.00
#
_symmetry.space_group_name_H-M   'P 1'
#
loop_
_entity.id
_entity.type
_entity.pdbx_description
1 polymer ?
#
loop_
_entity_poly.entity_id
_entity_poly.type
_entity_poly.pdbx_seq_one_letter_code
_entity_poly.pdbx_strand_id
1 'polypeptide(L)'
;MRLLMNNLDPDVAERPEDLVVYGGVGKAARDWDCFEQIVQSLQELGDDETLLVQSGKPVGVFKTTPASPRVMIANANLVPHWATVEHFEKLDRMGLTMYGQMTAGSWLYIGSQGIVQGTYETFSEVARQHFDGKPAGRWVLTGGLGGMGGAQPLAATMAGFHIIAVECQQARIDFRIRTGYLQTIAHSLDEALERMEAATSPISIGLLGNAADIFPEVARGHLKPDVVTDQTAAHDPVNGYLPQSWSLERWHSERKDDPMGVAAAAKDSMALQVVAMLALQDEGAIVFEYGNNLRQMAQEAGVEKAFAFPGFVEAFVRPLFCEGKGPFRWIALSGDPEDIYATDRKVKELMPDDQMLHSWLDKAREHIKFQGLPARICWIGLGDRDRVAVAFNEMVRRGELKAPVVIGRDHMDSGSAASPNRETEGMLDGSDAVSDWPILNLMLNTAGGATWVSFHHGGGVGIGFSQHAGMAILADGSDDAEARLRRCFWNDPASGVMRHADAGYPVARHAAAKHQLNLPMLAKK
;
A
#
# COMPACT_ATOMS: atom_id res chain seq x y z
N MET A 1 -7.27 -5.21 18.95
CA MET A 1 -6.15 -5.14 19.92
C MET A 1 -4.88 -5.78 19.37
N ARG A 2 -4.83 -7.09 19.04
CA ARG A 2 -3.58 -7.76 18.64
C ARG A 2 -2.95 -7.16 17.37
N LEU A 3 -3.75 -6.71 16.39
CA LEU A 3 -3.23 -6.02 15.20
C LEU A 3 -2.75 -4.59 15.47
N LEU A 4 -3.38 -3.87 16.39
CA LEU A 4 -2.90 -2.57 16.83
C LEU A 4 -1.51 -2.70 17.50
N MET A 5 -1.32 -3.73 18.34
CA MET A 5 -0.02 -4.02 18.94
C MET A 5 1.00 -4.46 17.88
N ASN A 6 0.58 -5.26 16.89
CA ASN A 6 1.45 -5.69 15.79
C ASN A 6 1.94 -4.52 14.92
N ASN A 7 1.18 -3.44 14.82
CA ASN A 7 1.64 -2.22 14.13
C ASN A 7 2.91 -1.63 14.76
N LEU A 8 3.13 -1.88 16.04
CA LEU A 8 4.29 -1.36 16.79
C LEU A 8 5.38 -2.42 17.04
N ASP A 9 5.24 -3.60 16.41
CA ASP A 9 6.30 -4.60 16.42
C ASP A 9 7.57 -4.01 15.78
N PRO A 10 8.77 -4.21 16.36
CA PRO A 10 10.03 -3.66 15.84
C PRO A 10 10.38 -4.08 14.40
N ASP A 11 9.85 -5.22 13.93
CA ASP A 11 10.02 -5.66 12.54
C ASP A 11 8.94 -5.08 11.60
N VAL A 12 7.93 -4.39 12.14
CA VAL A 12 6.82 -3.80 11.39
C VAL A 12 6.92 -2.28 11.34
N ALA A 13 7.10 -1.62 12.49
CA ALA A 13 7.10 -0.17 12.63
C ALA A 13 8.47 0.46 12.32
N GLU A 14 8.44 1.64 11.70
CA GLU A 14 9.65 2.45 11.46
C GLU A 14 10.19 3.10 12.74
N ARG A 15 9.31 3.59 13.61
CA ARG A 15 9.63 4.19 14.93
C ARG A 15 8.52 3.89 15.94
N PRO A 16 8.51 2.69 16.52
CA PRO A 16 7.45 2.28 17.43
C PRO A 16 7.34 3.16 18.69
N GLU A 17 8.45 3.73 19.17
CA GLU A 17 8.49 4.64 20.31
C GLU A 17 7.69 5.94 20.07
N ASP A 18 7.58 6.38 18.81
CA ASP A 18 6.80 7.55 18.38
C ASP A 18 5.39 7.17 17.86
N LEU A 19 4.99 5.91 17.99
CA LEU A 19 3.77 5.33 17.38
C LEU A 19 3.76 5.39 15.84
N VAL A 20 4.90 5.65 15.20
CA VAL A 20 5.04 5.77 13.75
C VAL A 20 5.25 4.39 13.14
N VAL A 21 4.29 3.99 12.32
CA VAL A 21 4.26 2.67 11.69
C VAL A 21 5.02 2.69 10.36
N TYR A 22 4.65 3.58 9.42
CA TYR A 22 5.36 3.73 8.15
C TYR A 22 5.04 5.07 7.46
N GLY A 23 5.76 5.36 6.37
CA GLY A 23 5.47 6.50 5.50
C GLY A 23 5.80 7.85 6.13
N GLY A 24 6.91 7.92 6.87
CA GLY A 24 7.41 9.14 7.49
C GLY A 24 6.74 9.46 8.83
N VAL A 25 5.45 9.72 8.85
CA VAL A 25 4.69 10.14 10.05
C VAL A 25 3.36 9.40 10.23
N GLY A 26 3.11 8.32 9.50
CA GLY A 26 1.88 7.52 9.62
C GLY A 26 1.79 6.77 10.95
N LYS A 27 0.83 7.15 11.82
CA LYS A 27 0.69 6.64 13.19
C LYS A 27 -0.43 5.62 13.36
N ALA A 28 -0.25 4.73 14.35
CA ALA A 28 -1.26 3.78 14.81
C ALA A 28 -2.28 4.40 15.80
N ALA A 29 -1.84 5.35 16.60
CA ALA A 29 -2.65 6.14 17.54
C ALA A 29 -2.08 7.55 17.66
N ARG A 30 -2.87 8.50 18.16
CA ARG A 30 -2.49 9.92 18.24
C ARG A 30 -1.28 10.14 19.15
N ASP A 31 -1.33 9.56 20.34
CA ASP A 31 -0.32 9.57 21.40
C ASP A 31 -0.45 8.29 22.23
N TRP A 32 0.44 8.09 23.19
CA TRP A 32 0.46 6.89 24.03
C TRP A 32 -0.76 6.80 24.94
N ASP A 33 -1.28 7.90 25.47
CA ASP A 33 -2.50 7.90 26.30
C ASP A 33 -3.70 7.40 25.46
N CYS A 34 -3.81 7.86 24.23
CA CYS A 34 -4.82 7.38 23.28
C CYS A 34 -4.64 5.89 22.94
N PHE A 35 -3.40 5.43 22.76
CA PHE A 35 -3.10 4.02 22.49
C PHE A 35 -3.57 3.13 23.64
N GLU A 36 -3.21 3.48 24.88
CA GLU A 36 -3.60 2.74 26.07
C GLU A 36 -5.12 2.70 26.25
N GLN A 37 -5.78 3.85 26.04
CA GLN A 37 -7.25 3.92 26.13
C GLN A 37 -7.96 3.14 25.03
N ILE A 38 -7.40 3.06 23.81
CA ILE A 38 -7.92 2.18 22.76
C ILE A 38 -7.81 0.72 23.20
N VAL A 39 -6.65 0.31 23.72
CA VAL A 39 -6.42 -1.07 24.18
C VAL A 39 -7.39 -1.43 25.30
N GLN A 40 -7.56 -0.56 26.30
CA GLN A 40 -8.49 -0.77 27.40
C GLN A 40 -9.94 -0.86 26.87
N SER A 41 -10.37 0.09 26.03
CA SER A 41 -11.72 0.07 25.45
C SER A 41 -12.01 -1.22 24.68
N LEU A 42 -11.03 -1.73 23.90
CA LEU A 42 -11.17 -2.98 23.15
C LEU A 42 -11.26 -4.23 24.03
N GLN A 43 -10.77 -4.17 25.28
CA GLN A 43 -10.90 -5.25 26.26
C GLN A 43 -12.27 -5.26 26.94
N GLU A 44 -12.86 -4.08 27.10
CA GLU A 44 -14.13 -3.87 27.82
C GLU A 44 -15.36 -3.88 26.91
N LEU A 45 -15.15 -3.77 25.57
CA LEU A 45 -16.21 -3.58 24.59
C LEU A 45 -17.19 -4.76 24.55
N GLY A 46 -18.46 -4.47 24.79
CA GLY A 46 -19.54 -5.46 24.71
C GLY A 46 -19.89 -5.86 23.27
N ASP A 47 -20.61 -6.98 23.12
CA ASP A 47 -20.96 -7.55 21.81
C ASP A 47 -21.90 -6.66 20.98
N ASP A 48 -22.63 -5.75 21.60
CA ASP A 48 -23.55 -4.80 20.98
C ASP A 48 -23.03 -3.34 21.05
N GLU A 49 -21.71 -3.17 21.16
CA GLU A 49 -21.07 -1.86 21.28
C GLU A 49 -20.09 -1.58 20.16
N THR A 50 -19.94 -0.30 19.84
CA THR A 50 -19.00 0.21 18.82
C THR A 50 -18.13 1.30 19.43
N LEU A 51 -16.82 1.13 19.34
CA LEU A 51 -15.82 2.15 19.64
C LEU A 51 -15.66 3.09 18.47
N LEU A 52 -15.73 4.41 18.71
CA LEU A 52 -15.41 5.44 17.73
C LEU A 52 -14.00 5.98 17.97
N VAL A 53 -13.20 6.02 16.90
CA VAL A 53 -11.82 6.52 16.92
C VAL A 53 -11.67 7.65 15.90
N GLN A 54 -11.38 8.85 16.41
CA GLN A 54 -11.18 10.04 15.61
C GLN A 54 -9.70 10.40 15.60
N SER A 55 -9.05 10.27 14.44
CA SER A 55 -7.62 10.55 14.26
C SER A 55 -6.78 9.98 15.40
N GLY A 56 -6.87 8.66 15.61
CA GLY A 56 -6.13 7.92 16.62
C GLY A 56 -6.53 8.15 18.07
N LYS A 57 -7.62 8.88 18.34
CA LYS A 57 -8.16 9.11 19.69
C LYS A 57 -9.48 8.38 19.87
N PRO A 58 -9.65 7.53 20.90
CA PRO A 58 -10.94 6.94 21.24
C PRO A 58 -11.85 8.03 21.81
N VAL A 59 -12.98 8.28 21.16
CA VAL A 59 -13.85 9.42 21.52
C VAL A 59 -15.18 9.01 22.11
N GLY A 60 -15.54 7.74 22.01
CA GLY A 60 -16.75 7.24 22.64
C GLY A 60 -17.07 5.79 22.28
N VAL A 61 -17.84 5.15 23.16
CA VAL A 61 -18.42 3.82 22.94
C VAL A 61 -19.93 3.99 22.92
N PHE A 62 -20.58 3.41 21.92
CA PHE A 62 -22.02 3.52 21.71
C PHE A 62 -22.68 2.16 21.60
N LYS A 63 -23.89 2.04 22.10
CA LYS A 63 -24.74 0.89 21.84
C LYS A 63 -25.12 0.86 20.36
N THR A 64 -24.90 -0.29 19.74
CA THR A 64 -25.24 -0.58 18.36
C THR A 64 -25.97 -1.93 18.30
N THR A 65 -25.54 -2.82 17.44
CA THR A 65 -26.08 -4.19 17.36
C THR A 65 -24.93 -5.20 17.25
N PRO A 66 -25.16 -6.49 17.58
CA PRO A 66 -24.14 -7.52 17.36
C PRO A 66 -23.65 -7.61 15.90
N ALA A 67 -24.45 -7.20 14.92
CA ALA A 67 -24.08 -7.18 13.51
C ALA A 67 -23.27 -5.95 13.10
N SER A 68 -23.19 -4.91 13.93
CA SER A 68 -22.47 -3.67 13.63
C SER A 68 -20.95 -3.85 13.75
N PRO A 69 -20.14 -2.99 13.10
CA PRO A 69 -18.70 -2.93 13.36
C PRO A 69 -18.39 -2.69 14.84
N ARG A 70 -17.40 -3.40 15.35
CA ARG A 70 -16.87 -3.17 16.72
C ARG A 70 -16.09 -1.86 16.82
N VAL A 71 -15.48 -1.40 15.71
CA VAL A 71 -14.69 -0.18 15.66
C VAL A 71 -14.99 0.57 14.37
N MET A 72 -15.19 1.88 14.48
CA MET A 72 -15.27 2.81 13.37
C MET A 72 -14.17 3.88 13.52
N ILE A 73 -13.36 4.03 12.50
CA ILE A 73 -12.17 4.90 12.50
C ILE A 73 -12.33 5.97 11.41
N ALA A 74 -12.03 7.22 11.74
CA ALA A 74 -11.87 8.29 10.77
C ALA A 74 -10.57 9.05 11.05
N ASN A 75 -9.68 9.13 10.04
CA ASN A 75 -8.36 9.74 10.20
C ASN A 75 -8.13 10.87 9.21
N ALA A 76 -7.62 12.02 9.70
CA ALA A 76 -7.11 13.14 8.93
C ALA A 76 -8.12 13.78 7.96
N ASN A 77 -9.42 13.49 8.06
CA ASN A 77 -10.42 14.03 7.14
C ASN A 77 -10.65 15.51 7.43
N LEU A 78 -10.29 16.36 6.48
CA LEU A 78 -10.52 17.80 6.51
C LEU A 78 -11.59 18.18 5.47
N VAL A 79 -12.34 19.25 5.77
CA VAL A 79 -13.25 19.84 4.78
C VAL A 79 -12.41 20.32 3.58
N PRO A 80 -12.81 20.07 2.32
CA PRO A 80 -11.94 20.24 1.15
C PRO A 80 -11.20 21.57 1.05
N HIS A 81 -11.84 22.68 1.36
CA HIS A 81 -11.19 24.01 1.32
C HIS A 81 -10.02 24.15 2.32
N TRP A 82 -10.05 23.40 3.41
CA TRP A 82 -9.00 23.39 4.45
C TRP A 82 -8.07 22.17 4.37
N ALA A 83 -8.20 21.35 3.33
CA ALA A 83 -7.39 20.15 3.14
C ALA A 83 -6.02 20.48 2.55
N THR A 84 -5.26 21.33 3.22
CA THR A 84 -3.88 21.69 2.88
C THR A 84 -2.91 21.12 3.91
N VAL A 85 -1.65 20.91 3.50
CA VAL A 85 -0.60 20.39 4.38
C VAL A 85 -0.38 21.32 5.57
N GLU A 86 -0.31 22.64 5.34
CA GLU A 86 -0.07 23.67 6.37
C GLU A 86 -1.18 23.65 7.43
N HIS A 87 -2.45 23.54 6.97
CA HIS A 87 -3.58 23.49 7.90
C HIS A 87 -3.59 22.19 8.69
N PHE A 88 -3.33 21.05 8.02
CA PHE A 88 -3.21 19.75 8.66
C PHE A 88 -2.13 19.76 9.75
N GLU A 89 -0.91 20.22 9.43
CA GLU A 89 0.20 20.29 10.39
C GLU A 89 -0.12 21.18 11.59
N LYS A 90 -0.82 22.31 11.35
CA LYS A 90 -1.30 23.17 12.44
C LYS A 90 -2.22 22.40 13.40
N LEU A 91 -3.18 21.65 12.86
CA LEU A 91 -4.11 20.86 13.67
C LEU A 91 -3.42 19.69 14.37
N ASP A 92 -2.45 19.05 13.72
CA ASP A 92 -1.67 17.95 14.29
C ASP A 92 -0.85 18.45 15.50
N ARG A 93 -0.14 19.59 15.36
CA ARG A 93 0.56 20.23 16.48
C ARG A 93 -0.35 20.63 17.65
N MET A 94 -1.62 20.93 17.37
CA MET A 94 -2.64 21.21 18.40
C MET A 94 -3.22 19.93 19.02
N GLY A 95 -2.83 18.74 18.57
CA GLY A 95 -3.37 17.46 19.03
C GLY A 95 -4.83 17.21 18.61
N LEU A 96 -5.29 17.83 17.52
CA LEU A 96 -6.68 17.72 17.03
C LEU A 96 -6.86 16.68 15.93
N THR A 97 -5.78 16.30 15.28
CA THR A 97 -5.76 15.29 14.21
C THR A 97 -4.50 14.43 14.32
N MET A 98 -4.37 13.47 13.42
CA MET A 98 -3.21 12.57 13.32
C MET A 98 -3.14 12.05 11.88
N TYR A 99 -1.95 11.96 11.32
CA TYR A 99 -1.76 11.29 10.04
C TYR A 99 -1.85 9.77 10.23
N GLY A 100 -3.03 9.23 10.07
CA GLY A 100 -3.29 7.79 10.14
C GLY A 100 -3.17 7.15 8.76
N GLN A 101 -1.98 7.15 8.19
CA GLN A 101 -1.74 6.69 6.82
C GLN A 101 -2.27 5.29 6.59
N MET A 102 -3.31 5.17 5.74
CA MET A 102 -3.86 3.90 5.23
C MET A 102 -3.93 2.81 6.33
N THR A 103 -3.24 1.70 6.11
CA THR A 103 -3.22 0.54 7.01
C THR A 103 -2.52 0.77 8.35
N ALA A 104 -1.72 1.82 8.52
CA ALA A 104 -1.22 2.22 9.84
C ALA A 104 -2.36 2.66 10.75
N GLY A 105 -3.17 3.60 10.28
CA GLY A 105 -4.31 4.14 11.04
C GLY A 105 -5.52 3.22 11.14
N SER A 106 -5.63 2.19 10.30
CA SER A 106 -6.67 1.15 10.37
C SER A 106 -6.20 -0.13 11.05
N TRP A 107 -4.97 -0.17 11.54
CA TRP A 107 -4.36 -1.30 12.23
C TRP A 107 -4.28 -2.59 11.39
N LEU A 108 -4.06 -2.44 10.09
CA LEU A 108 -3.96 -3.55 9.12
C LEU A 108 -2.58 -3.64 8.45
N TYR A 109 -1.64 -2.76 8.82
CA TYR A 109 -0.28 -2.82 8.30
C TYR A 109 0.46 -4.02 8.90
N ILE A 110 1.09 -4.78 8.03
CA ILE A 110 1.75 -6.04 8.34
C ILE A 110 3.22 -6.05 7.91
N GLY A 111 3.83 -4.88 7.82
CA GLY A 111 5.19 -4.73 7.30
C GLY A 111 5.24 -4.79 5.77
N SER A 112 6.45 -4.78 5.24
CA SER A 112 6.69 -4.82 3.79
C SER A 112 6.14 -6.08 3.11
N GLN A 113 5.92 -7.17 3.86
CA GLN A 113 5.27 -8.38 3.35
C GLN A 113 3.87 -8.11 2.74
N GLY A 114 3.18 -7.05 3.19
CA GLY A 114 1.87 -6.66 2.68
C GLY A 114 1.88 -5.99 1.30
N ILE A 115 3.06 -5.62 0.80
CA ILE A 115 3.23 -4.88 -0.46
C ILE A 115 3.92 -5.71 -1.54
N VAL A 116 4.65 -6.76 -1.16
CA VAL A 116 5.49 -7.53 -2.09
C VAL A 116 4.69 -8.05 -3.27
N GLN A 117 3.48 -8.56 -3.07
CA GLN A 117 2.70 -9.10 -4.18
C GLN A 117 2.30 -8.03 -5.19
N GLY A 118 1.73 -6.91 -4.76
CA GLY A 118 1.33 -5.85 -5.68
C GLY A 118 2.52 -5.34 -6.51
N THR A 119 3.69 -5.26 -5.88
CA THR A 119 4.93 -4.89 -6.55
C THR A 119 5.42 -6.00 -7.50
N TYR A 120 5.32 -7.26 -7.09
CA TYR A 120 5.63 -8.42 -7.94
C TYR A 120 4.70 -8.49 -9.16
N GLU A 121 3.39 -8.29 -8.99
CA GLU A 121 2.43 -8.25 -10.09
C GLU A 121 2.74 -7.09 -11.05
N THR A 122 3.09 -5.92 -10.51
CA THR A 122 3.49 -4.76 -11.34
C THR A 122 4.73 -5.09 -12.18
N PHE A 123 5.81 -5.60 -11.60
CA PHE A 123 7.01 -5.97 -12.36
C PHE A 123 6.76 -7.15 -13.31
N SER A 124 5.93 -8.11 -12.93
CA SER A 124 5.53 -9.20 -13.82
C SER A 124 4.75 -8.69 -15.04
N GLU A 125 3.89 -7.69 -14.83
CA GLU A 125 3.13 -7.07 -15.91
C GLU A 125 4.03 -6.20 -16.80
N VAL A 126 5.00 -5.48 -16.22
CA VAL A 126 6.07 -4.80 -16.99
C VAL A 126 6.82 -5.81 -17.87
N ALA A 127 7.23 -6.95 -17.31
CA ALA A 127 7.92 -7.99 -18.06
C ALA A 127 7.04 -8.51 -19.22
N ARG A 128 5.76 -8.75 -18.96
CA ARG A 128 4.81 -9.26 -19.96
C ARG A 128 4.57 -8.25 -21.09
N GLN A 129 4.33 -6.96 -20.76
CA GLN A 129 3.97 -5.95 -21.76
C GLN A 129 5.16 -5.50 -22.61
N HIS A 130 6.36 -5.42 -22.01
CA HIS A 130 7.51 -4.76 -22.65
C HIS A 130 8.66 -5.70 -22.98
N PHE A 131 8.71 -6.91 -22.40
CA PHE A 131 9.83 -7.85 -22.57
C PHE A 131 9.39 -9.28 -22.89
N ASP A 132 8.21 -9.48 -23.44
CA ASP A 132 7.64 -10.81 -23.79
C ASP A 132 7.69 -11.83 -22.64
N GLY A 133 7.58 -11.37 -21.40
CA GLY A 133 7.70 -12.20 -20.19
C GLY A 133 9.14 -12.66 -19.89
N LYS A 134 10.16 -12.07 -20.51
CA LYS A 134 11.58 -12.45 -20.38
C LYS A 134 12.43 -11.32 -19.78
N PRO A 135 12.34 -11.09 -18.45
CA PRO A 135 13.06 -10.00 -17.78
C PRO A 135 14.55 -10.30 -17.52
N ALA A 136 15.04 -11.51 -17.80
CA ALA A 136 16.42 -11.91 -17.53
C ALA A 136 17.44 -10.95 -18.17
N GLY A 137 18.40 -10.49 -17.37
CA GLY A 137 19.42 -9.52 -17.78
C GLY A 137 18.91 -8.06 -17.84
N ARG A 138 17.65 -7.82 -17.54
CA ARG A 138 17.05 -6.48 -17.42
C ARG A 138 17.21 -5.95 -16.00
N TRP A 139 17.31 -4.62 -15.87
CA TRP A 139 17.46 -4.03 -14.55
C TRP A 139 16.55 -2.82 -14.31
N VAL A 140 16.20 -2.66 -13.04
CA VAL A 140 15.33 -1.61 -12.51
C VAL A 140 16.16 -0.63 -11.72
N LEU A 141 15.97 0.68 -11.94
CA LEU A 141 16.42 1.74 -11.06
C LEU A 141 15.23 2.26 -10.25
N THR A 142 15.38 2.34 -8.92
CA THR A 142 14.34 2.89 -8.04
C THR A 142 14.94 3.66 -6.88
N GLY A 143 14.14 4.51 -6.22
CA GLY A 143 14.48 5.21 -4.99
C GLY A 143 13.60 4.77 -3.81
N GLY A 144 14.19 4.78 -2.60
CA GLY A 144 13.49 4.55 -1.33
C GLY A 144 13.42 3.09 -0.89
N LEU A 145 13.86 2.84 0.37
CA LEU A 145 13.78 1.55 1.07
C LEU A 145 13.00 1.65 2.39
N GLY A 146 12.07 2.61 2.49
CA GLY A 146 11.11 2.73 3.59
C GLY A 146 10.11 1.57 3.64
N GLY A 147 9.03 1.71 4.43
CA GLY A 147 8.03 0.66 4.63
C GLY A 147 7.46 0.08 3.34
N MET A 148 7.16 0.94 2.38
CA MET A 148 6.62 0.57 1.06
C MET A 148 7.75 0.22 0.06
N GLY A 149 8.72 1.11 -0.13
CA GLY A 149 9.83 0.94 -1.07
C GLY A 149 10.71 -0.27 -0.77
N GLY A 150 10.80 -0.64 0.50
CA GLY A 150 11.55 -1.82 0.93
C GLY A 150 11.06 -3.15 0.37
N ALA A 151 9.86 -3.22 -0.22
CA ALA A 151 9.36 -4.41 -0.90
C ALA A 151 9.88 -4.55 -2.33
N GLN A 152 10.28 -3.46 -2.97
CA GLN A 152 10.66 -3.46 -4.39
C GLN A 152 11.85 -4.37 -4.72
N PRO A 153 12.95 -4.41 -3.92
CA PRO A 153 14.08 -5.26 -4.23
C PRO A 153 13.73 -6.75 -4.32
N LEU A 154 12.97 -7.25 -3.32
CA LEU A 154 12.53 -8.64 -3.32
C LEU A 154 11.56 -8.92 -4.47
N ALA A 155 10.58 -8.05 -4.69
CA ALA A 155 9.57 -8.22 -5.73
C ALA A 155 10.20 -8.24 -7.14
N ALA A 156 11.16 -7.34 -7.42
CA ALA A 156 11.85 -7.29 -8.69
C ALA A 156 12.66 -8.56 -8.97
N THR A 157 13.42 -9.05 -7.99
CA THR A 157 14.19 -10.29 -8.15
C THR A 157 13.29 -11.52 -8.29
N MET A 158 12.16 -11.58 -7.57
CA MET A 158 11.14 -12.62 -7.75
C MET A 158 10.50 -12.57 -9.15
N ALA A 159 10.36 -11.38 -9.73
CA ALA A 159 9.88 -11.20 -11.11
C ALA A 159 10.97 -11.45 -12.17
N GLY A 160 12.23 -11.61 -11.77
CA GLY A 160 13.36 -11.95 -12.65
C GLY A 160 14.21 -10.77 -13.11
N PHE A 161 14.05 -9.58 -12.54
CA PHE A 161 14.87 -8.40 -12.80
C PHE A 161 16.05 -8.30 -11.83
N HIS A 162 17.14 -7.70 -12.26
CA HIS A 162 18.06 -7.04 -11.34
C HIS A 162 17.46 -5.71 -10.87
N ILE A 163 17.88 -5.23 -9.69
CA ILE A 163 17.41 -3.93 -9.20
C ILE A 163 18.49 -3.21 -8.39
N ILE A 164 18.65 -1.92 -8.66
CA ILE A 164 19.40 -0.96 -7.84
C ILE A 164 18.40 -0.04 -7.17
N ALA A 165 18.33 -0.09 -5.83
CA ALA A 165 17.46 0.73 -5.02
C ALA A 165 18.29 1.77 -4.24
N VAL A 166 18.11 3.04 -4.56
CA VAL A 166 18.82 4.16 -3.94
C VAL A 166 18.17 4.51 -2.60
N GLU A 167 18.95 4.56 -1.53
CA GLU A 167 18.49 4.93 -0.19
C GLU A 167 19.53 5.79 0.52
N CYS A 168 19.10 6.93 1.07
CA CYS A 168 20.00 7.88 1.75
C CYS A 168 20.34 7.48 3.20
N GLN A 169 19.61 6.55 3.79
CA GLN A 169 19.78 6.13 5.19
C GLN A 169 20.34 4.70 5.28
N GLN A 170 21.59 4.56 5.72
CA GLN A 170 22.24 3.26 5.92
C GLN A 170 21.40 2.30 6.76
N ALA A 171 20.77 2.79 7.83
CA ALA A 171 19.96 1.97 8.73
C ALA A 171 18.77 1.29 8.01
N ARG A 172 18.18 1.92 7.00
CA ARG A 172 17.12 1.33 6.18
C ARG A 172 17.65 0.21 5.29
N ILE A 173 18.81 0.41 4.69
CA ILE A 173 19.48 -0.63 3.88
C ILE A 173 19.77 -1.85 4.78
N ASP A 174 20.40 -1.65 5.94
CA ASP A 174 20.74 -2.71 6.89
C ASP A 174 19.49 -3.47 7.36
N PHE A 175 18.40 -2.73 7.63
CA PHE A 175 17.12 -3.33 7.99
C PHE A 175 16.57 -4.24 6.89
N ARG A 176 16.63 -3.83 5.61
CA ARG A 176 16.14 -4.65 4.49
C ARG A 176 17.01 -5.87 4.23
N ILE A 177 18.32 -5.78 4.43
CA ILE A 177 19.23 -6.93 4.38
C ILE A 177 18.89 -7.90 5.53
N ARG A 178 18.78 -7.42 6.76
CA ARG A 178 18.45 -8.24 7.93
C ARG A 178 17.12 -8.96 7.78
N THR A 179 16.11 -8.29 7.26
CA THR A 179 14.77 -8.86 7.07
C THR A 179 14.63 -9.69 5.79
N GLY A 180 15.67 -9.73 4.93
CA GLY A 180 15.71 -10.57 3.72
C GLY A 180 15.00 -9.97 2.50
N TYR A 181 14.71 -8.66 2.50
CA TYR A 181 14.10 -7.96 1.37
C TYR A 181 15.14 -7.38 0.40
N LEU A 182 16.38 -7.26 0.82
CA LEU A 182 17.51 -6.80 0.03
C LEU A 182 18.69 -7.75 0.18
N GLN A 183 19.43 -8.02 -0.89
CA GLN A 183 20.52 -9.01 -0.86
C GLN A 183 21.88 -8.40 -0.49
N THR A 184 22.20 -7.20 -0.97
CA THR A 184 23.51 -6.59 -0.75
C THR A 184 23.46 -5.06 -0.81
N ILE A 185 24.57 -4.42 -0.42
CA ILE A 185 24.76 -2.96 -0.45
C ILE A 185 25.90 -2.60 -1.40
N ALA A 186 25.81 -1.41 -2.00
CA ALA A 186 26.92 -0.73 -2.68
C ALA A 186 27.05 0.72 -2.18
N HIS A 187 28.25 1.26 -2.19
CA HIS A 187 28.56 2.62 -1.73
C HIS A 187 28.85 3.60 -2.87
N SER A 188 28.86 3.12 -4.11
CA SER A 188 28.94 3.93 -5.32
C SER A 188 28.15 3.28 -6.45
N LEU A 189 27.79 4.08 -7.45
CA LEU A 189 27.08 3.60 -8.63
C LEU A 189 27.93 2.58 -9.41
N ASP A 190 29.23 2.84 -9.57
CA ASP A 190 30.16 1.92 -10.25
C ASP A 190 30.19 0.55 -9.54
N GLU A 191 30.31 0.54 -8.21
CA GLU A 191 30.27 -0.70 -7.41
C GLU A 191 28.96 -1.46 -7.61
N ALA A 192 27.82 -0.74 -7.65
CA ALA A 192 26.51 -1.37 -7.87
C ALA A 192 26.43 -2.01 -9.25
N LEU A 193 26.92 -1.34 -10.28
CA LEU A 193 26.95 -1.85 -11.66
C LEU A 193 27.88 -3.07 -11.79
N GLU A 194 29.10 -3.01 -11.23
CA GLU A 194 30.03 -4.14 -11.23
C GLU A 194 29.44 -5.38 -10.56
N ARG A 195 28.77 -5.20 -9.40
CA ARG A 195 28.09 -6.30 -8.70
C ARG A 195 26.94 -6.88 -9.53
N MET A 196 26.19 -6.03 -10.21
CA MET A 196 25.08 -6.45 -11.07
C MET A 196 25.59 -7.23 -12.29
N GLU A 197 26.65 -6.76 -12.96
CA GLU A 197 27.25 -7.42 -14.11
C GLU A 197 27.89 -8.79 -13.75
N ALA A 198 28.44 -8.91 -12.55
CA ALA A 198 29.01 -10.16 -12.04
C ALA A 198 27.95 -11.19 -11.62
N ALA A 199 26.69 -10.79 -11.50
CA ALA A 199 25.62 -11.65 -10.99
C ALA A 199 25.15 -12.64 -12.07
N THR A 200 25.03 -13.92 -11.69
CA THR A 200 24.52 -15.00 -12.57
C THR A 200 23.01 -15.23 -12.46
N SER A 201 22.36 -14.52 -11.53
CA SER A 201 20.91 -14.56 -11.27
C SER A 201 20.44 -13.16 -10.86
N PRO A 202 19.12 -12.89 -10.88
CA PRO A 202 18.59 -11.62 -10.42
C PRO A 202 19.13 -11.22 -9.05
N ILE A 203 19.66 -10.01 -8.94
CA ILE A 203 20.24 -9.47 -7.70
C ILE A 203 19.60 -8.13 -7.34
N SER A 204 19.41 -7.91 -6.04
CA SER A 204 18.95 -6.64 -5.48
C SER A 204 20.07 -5.96 -4.69
N ILE A 205 20.36 -4.71 -5.06
CA ILE A 205 21.44 -3.90 -4.53
C ILE A 205 20.89 -2.62 -3.95
N GLY A 206 21.12 -2.37 -2.66
CA GLY A 206 20.87 -1.08 -2.03
C GLY A 206 22.06 -0.15 -2.29
N LEU A 207 21.84 0.92 -3.01
CA LEU A 207 22.87 1.94 -3.25
C LEU A 207 22.72 3.05 -2.21
N LEU A 208 23.73 3.21 -1.35
CA LEU A 208 23.75 4.29 -0.37
C LEU A 208 23.99 5.63 -1.08
N GLY A 209 22.95 6.44 -1.17
CA GLY A 209 23.01 7.73 -1.88
C GLY A 209 21.68 8.47 -1.86
N ASN A 210 21.67 9.66 -2.45
CA ASN A 210 20.47 10.45 -2.63
C ASN A 210 19.90 10.23 -4.04
N ALA A 211 18.61 9.92 -4.15
CA ALA A 211 17.96 9.74 -5.46
C ALA A 211 18.08 10.98 -6.35
N ALA A 212 18.00 12.19 -5.77
CA ALA A 212 18.19 13.44 -6.50
C ALA A 212 19.61 13.66 -7.06
N ASP A 213 20.60 12.91 -6.59
CA ASP A 213 21.97 12.92 -7.14
C ASP A 213 22.15 11.76 -8.13
N ILE A 214 21.75 10.55 -7.75
CA ILE A 214 22.01 9.31 -8.51
C ILE A 214 21.21 9.25 -9.82
N PHE A 215 19.91 9.60 -9.83
CA PHE A 215 19.13 9.55 -11.07
C PHE A 215 19.67 10.49 -12.15
N PRO A 216 20.02 11.77 -11.85
CA PRO A 216 20.71 12.63 -12.80
C PRO A 216 22.11 12.11 -13.22
N GLU A 217 22.84 11.41 -12.34
CA GLU A 217 24.11 10.79 -12.67
C GLU A 217 23.93 9.66 -13.69
N VAL A 218 22.95 8.76 -13.46
CA VAL A 218 22.61 7.68 -14.38
C VAL A 218 22.22 8.23 -15.76
N ALA A 219 21.36 9.25 -15.82
CA ALA A 219 20.91 9.86 -17.06
C ALA A 219 22.08 10.52 -17.83
N ARG A 220 22.95 11.27 -17.14
CA ARG A 220 24.13 11.90 -17.76
C ARG A 220 25.19 10.90 -18.20
N GLY A 221 25.32 9.79 -17.47
CA GLY A 221 26.28 8.72 -17.80
C GLY A 221 25.83 7.81 -18.93
N HIS A 222 24.66 8.06 -19.53
CA HIS A 222 24.04 7.22 -20.57
C HIS A 222 23.92 5.75 -20.17
N LEU A 223 23.79 5.51 -18.87
CA LEU A 223 23.44 4.19 -18.35
C LEU A 223 21.98 3.92 -18.69
N LYS A 224 21.69 2.71 -19.12
CA LYS A 224 20.36 2.36 -19.65
C LYS A 224 19.62 1.38 -18.74
N PRO A 225 19.00 1.86 -17.65
CA PRO A 225 18.03 1.03 -16.96
C PRO A 225 16.88 0.67 -17.90
N ASP A 226 16.46 -0.58 -17.86
CA ASP A 226 15.30 -1.01 -18.65
C ASP A 226 14.00 -0.46 -18.06
N VAL A 227 13.96 -0.32 -16.72
CA VAL A 227 12.81 0.16 -15.96
C VAL A 227 13.26 1.20 -14.95
N VAL A 228 12.53 2.30 -14.82
CA VAL A 228 12.80 3.36 -13.85
C VAL A 228 11.51 3.68 -13.08
N THR A 229 11.61 3.66 -11.77
CA THR A 229 10.48 4.03 -10.89
C THR A 229 10.98 4.71 -9.61
N ASP A 230 10.07 5.08 -8.72
CA ASP A 230 10.41 5.67 -7.43
C ASP A 230 9.38 5.35 -6.35
N GLN A 231 9.86 5.11 -5.15
CA GLN A 231 9.04 4.94 -3.97
C GLN A 231 9.66 5.58 -2.71
N THR A 232 10.36 6.69 -2.89
CA THR A 232 10.68 7.59 -1.77
C THR A 232 9.39 8.08 -1.11
N ALA A 233 9.45 8.62 0.10
CA ALA A 233 8.28 9.21 0.74
C ALA A 233 8.05 10.66 0.26
N ALA A 234 8.00 10.85 -1.07
CA ALA A 234 7.89 12.15 -1.74
C ALA A 234 6.63 12.94 -1.35
N HIS A 235 5.56 12.25 -0.94
CA HIS A 235 4.32 12.86 -0.43
C HIS A 235 4.49 13.67 0.86
N ASP A 236 5.61 13.50 1.57
CA ASP A 236 6.01 14.29 2.73
C ASP A 236 7.37 14.93 2.45
N PRO A 237 7.40 16.11 1.83
CA PRO A 237 8.65 16.77 1.44
C PRO A 237 9.49 17.21 2.64
N VAL A 238 8.92 17.33 3.83
CA VAL A 238 9.65 17.72 5.05
C VAL A 238 10.37 16.51 5.67
N ASN A 239 9.67 15.38 5.85
CA ASN A 239 10.19 14.25 6.60
C ASN A 239 10.55 13.04 5.72
N GLY A 240 10.14 13.04 4.48
CA GLY A 240 10.19 11.86 3.60
C GLY A 240 11.22 11.92 2.47
N TYR A 241 11.75 13.09 2.14
CA TYR A 241 12.68 13.27 1.01
C TYR A 241 13.87 14.14 1.38
N LEU A 242 15.08 13.61 1.26
CA LEU A 242 16.33 14.33 1.53
C LEU A 242 16.64 15.31 0.39
N PRO A 243 16.74 16.62 0.64
CA PRO A 243 17.16 17.59 -0.37
C PRO A 243 18.55 17.28 -0.95
N GLN A 244 18.75 17.58 -2.23
CA GLN A 244 20.01 17.36 -2.93
C GLN A 244 21.18 18.04 -2.21
N SER A 245 22.30 17.34 -2.11
CA SER A 245 23.53 17.83 -1.47
C SER A 245 23.42 18.16 0.01
N TRP A 246 22.31 17.81 0.68
CA TRP A 246 22.22 17.96 2.13
C TRP A 246 22.72 16.71 2.85
N SER A 247 23.36 16.92 4.03
CA SER A 247 23.62 15.82 4.95
C SER A 247 22.37 15.45 5.74
N LEU A 248 22.33 14.22 6.25
CA LEU A 248 21.23 13.79 7.14
C LEU A 248 21.15 14.65 8.40
N GLU A 249 22.29 15.06 8.97
CA GLU A 249 22.35 15.92 10.15
C GLU A 249 21.71 17.28 9.88
N ARG A 250 22.05 17.91 8.74
CA ARG A 250 21.44 19.17 8.31
C ARG A 250 19.93 19.00 8.15
N TRP A 251 19.49 17.99 7.43
CA TRP A 251 18.07 17.72 7.22
C TRP A 251 17.32 17.50 8.54
N HIS A 252 17.91 16.74 9.48
CA HIS A 252 17.31 16.49 10.80
C HIS A 252 17.20 17.75 11.67
N SER A 253 18.11 18.71 11.54
CA SER A 253 18.03 20.01 12.20
C SER A 253 17.02 20.93 11.53
N GLU A 254 17.20 21.19 10.24
CA GLU A 254 16.42 22.17 9.48
C GLU A 254 14.92 21.85 9.45
N ARG A 255 14.53 20.57 9.38
CA ARG A 255 13.10 20.21 9.37
C ARG A 255 12.35 20.59 10.66
N LYS A 256 13.07 20.88 11.76
CA LYS A 256 12.49 21.38 13.01
C LYS A 256 12.46 22.89 13.04
N ASP A 257 13.48 23.53 12.47
CA ASP A 257 13.72 24.96 12.56
C ASP A 257 13.06 25.72 11.38
N ASP A 258 13.14 25.15 10.16
CA ASP A 258 12.56 25.73 8.94
C ASP A 258 11.91 24.64 8.04
N PRO A 259 10.79 24.04 8.45
CA PRO A 259 10.12 22.99 7.66
C PRO A 259 9.69 23.48 6.26
N MET A 260 9.37 24.77 6.09
CA MET A 260 8.98 25.31 4.79
C MET A 260 10.16 25.41 3.82
N GLY A 261 11.33 25.83 4.31
CA GLY A 261 12.56 25.82 3.53
C GLY A 261 13.00 24.40 3.15
N VAL A 262 12.84 23.43 4.05
CA VAL A 262 13.09 22.02 3.75
C VAL A 262 12.15 21.51 2.66
N ALA A 263 10.85 21.80 2.78
CA ALA A 263 9.86 21.39 1.78
C ALA A 263 10.16 21.95 0.39
N ALA A 264 10.55 23.22 0.31
CA ALA A 264 10.96 23.85 -0.95
C ALA A 264 12.19 23.19 -1.55
N ALA A 265 13.26 23.00 -0.77
CA ALA A 265 14.48 22.35 -1.23
C ALA A 265 14.27 20.87 -1.63
N ALA A 266 13.38 20.16 -0.94
CA ALA A 266 12.99 18.80 -1.31
C ALA A 266 12.23 18.77 -2.64
N LYS A 267 11.27 19.67 -2.85
CA LYS A 267 10.53 19.78 -4.13
C LYS A 267 11.45 20.09 -5.30
N ASP A 268 12.38 21.03 -5.15
CA ASP A 268 13.41 21.33 -6.16
C ASP A 268 14.26 20.07 -6.48
N SER A 269 14.58 19.28 -5.48
CA SER A 269 15.33 18.04 -5.63
C SER A 269 14.52 16.94 -6.33
N MET A 270 13.24 16.83 -6.02
CA MET A 270 12.29 15.94 -6.71
C MET A 270 12.13 16.34 -8.18
N ALA A 271 12.13 17.64 -8.48
CA ALA A 271 12.12 18.14 -9.85
C ALA A 271 13.35 17.65 -10.65
N LEU A 272 14.54 17.69 -10.06
CA LEU A 272 15.76 17.16 -10.69
C LEU A 272 15.65 15.65 -10.95
N GLN A 273 15.12 14.88 -10.01
CA GLN A 273 14.91 13.45 -10.19
C GLN A 273 13.92 13.17 -11.32
N VAL A 274 12.76 13.86 -11.36
CA VAL A 274 11.75 13.68 -12.41
C VAL A 274 12.29 14.08 -13.78
N VAL A 275 13.07 15.15 -13.89
CA VAL A 275 13.75 15.53 -15.16
C VAL A 275 14.68 14.42 -15.61
N ALA A 276 15.43 13.79 -14.71
CA ALA A 276 16.28 12.65 -15.05
C ALA A 276 15.45 11.42 -15.47
N MET A 277 14.34 11.13 -14.80
CA MET A 277 13.42 10.06 -15.20
C MET A 277 12.84 10.28 -16.61
N LEU A 278 12.46 11.52 -16.95
CA LEU A 278 12.01 11.88 -18.29
C LEU A 278 13.12 11.70 -19.35
N ALA A 279 14.36 12.08 -19.04
CA ALA A 279 15.49 11.85 -19.93
C ALA A 279 15.74 10.37 -20.18
N LEU A 280 15.66 9.52 -19.14
CA LEU A 280 15.77 8.07 -19.26
C LEU A 280 14.61 7.47 -20.07
N GLN A 281 13.39 8.02 -19.95
CA GLN A 281 12.25 7.64 -20.79
C GLN A 281 12.52 7.95 -22.27
N ASP A 282 13.07 9.13 -22.58
CA ASP A 282 13.43 9.54 -23.95
C ASP A 282 14.52 8.62 -24.53
N GLU A 283 15.36 8.01 -23.69
CA GLU A 283 16.36 7.01 -24.07
C GLU A 283 15.81 5.58 -24.17
N GLY A 284 14.51 5.38 -23.87
CA GLY A 284 13.80 4.13 -24.07
C GLY A 284 13.52 3.31 -22.81
N ALA A 285 13.82 3.81 -21.62
CA ALA A 285 13.43 3.15 -20.37
C ALA A 285 11.90 3.16 -20.19
N ILE A 286 11.36 2.10 -19.59
CA ILE A 286 9.97 2.07 -19.13
C ILE A 286 9.88 2.81 -17.80
N VAL A 287 9.24 3.98 -17.79
CA VAL A 287 9.18 4.87 -16.63
C VAL A 287 7.75 4.95 -16.08
N PHE A 288 7.60 4.82 -14.78
CA PHE A 288 6.32 5.01 -14.09
C PHE A 288 6.53 5.43 -12.63
N GLU A 289 5.58 6.18 -12.06
CA GLU A 289 5.54 6.48 -10.63
C GLU A 289 4.88 5.34 -9.87
N TYR A 290 5.46 4.94 -8.73
CA TYR A 290 4.87 3.90 -7.89
C TYR A 290 3.87 4.46 -6.83
N GLY A 291 3.25 5.61 -7.12
CA GLY A 291 2.16 6.15 -6.31
C GLY A 291 2.62 6.84 -5.02
N ASN A 292 3.69 7.61 -5.07
CA ASN A 292 4.24 8.38 -3.96
C ASN A 292 4.13 9.91 -4.13
N ASN A 293 3.48 10.36 -5.20
CA ASN A 293 3.25 11.77 -5.53
C ASN A 293 4.50 12.57 -5.94
N LEU A 294 5.56 11.88 -6.37
CA LEU A 294 6.81 12.51 -6.85
C LEU A 294 6.57 13.48 -8.02
N ARG A 295 5.72 13.07 -9.00
CA ARG A 295 5.35 13.88 -10.17
C ARG A 295 4.65 15.17 -9.77
N GLN A 296 3.74 15.11 -8.81
CA GLN A 296 3.02 16.27 -8.30
C GLN A 296 3.98 17.28 -7.65
N MET A 297 4.90 16.80 -6.81
CA MET A 297 5.88 17.67 -6.15
C MET A 297 6.82 18.32 -7.17
N ALA A 298 7.24 17.58 -8.19
CA ALA A 298 8.06 18.11 -9.28
C ALA A 298 7.28 19.14 -10.13
N GLN A 299 5.99 18.92 -10.40
CA GLN A 299 5.14 19.87 -11.11
C GLN A 299 4.99 21.19 -10.33
N GLU A 300 4.79 21.11 -9.02
CA GLU A 300 4.75 22.28 -8.14
C GLU A 300 6.09 23.05 -8.12
N ALA A 301 7.21 22.37 -8.35
CA ALA A 301 8.54 22.96 -8.53
C ALA A 301 8.84 23.39 -9.97
N GLY A 302 7.84 23.39 -10.87
CA GLY A 302 7.95 23.96 -12.23
C GLY A 302 8.27 22.96 -13.35
N VAL A 303 8.24 21.65 -13.12
CA VAL A 303 8.40 20.65 -14.18
C VAL A 303 7.06 20.45 -14.91
N GLU A 304 6.83 21.20 -15.98
CA GLU A 304 5.56 21.16 -16.73
C GLU A 304 5.20 19.76 -17.25
N LYS A 305 6.19 18.94 -17.62
CA LYS A 305 6.01 17.59 -18.16
C LYS A 305 6.09 16.48 -17.10
N ALA A 306 5.94 16.79 -15.80
CA ALA A 306 6.10 15.80 -14.73
C ALA A 306 5.18 14.57 -14.90
N PHE A 307 4.00 14.75 -15.47
CA PHE A 307 3.02 13.69 -15.74
C PHE A 307 3.13 13.09 -17.16
N ALA A 308 4.25 13.25 -17.88
CA ALA A 308 4.44 12.63 -19.20
C ALA A 308 4.68 11.11 -19.12
N PHE A 309 4.98 10.56 -17.95
CA PHE A 309 4.93 9.13 -17.67
C PHE A 309 3.80 8.81 -16.68
N PRO A 310 3.17 7.63 -16.79
CA PRO A 310 1.99 7.28 -15.99
C PRO A 310 2.35 6.86 -14.56
N GLY A 311 1.32 6.76 -13.70
CA GLY A 311 1.36 5.99 -12.47
C GLY A 311 1.20 4.48 -12.74
N PHE A 312 1.69 3.65 -11.82
CA PHE A 312 1.67 2.19 -11.98
C PHE A 312 0.26 1.59 -12.05
N VAL A 313 -0.72 2.23 -11.40
CA VAL A 313 -2.11 1.73 -11.40
C VAL A 313 -2.72 1.89 -12.79
N GLU A 314 -2.58 3.07 -13.40
CA GLU A 314 -3.06 3.33 -14.75
C GLU A 314 -2.38 2.38 -15.76
N ALA A 315 -1.05 2.27 -15.67
CA ALA A 315 -0.25 1.52 -16.62
C ALA A 315 -0.44 -0.01 -16.53
N PHE A 316 -0.54 -0.57 -15.32
CA PHE A 316 -0.41 -2.02 -15.11
C PHE A 316 -1.55 -2.66 -14.30
N VAL A 317 -2.24 -1.92 -13.44
CA VAL A 317 -3.18 -2.48 -12.47
C VAL A 317 -4.65 -2.29 -12.86
N ARG A 318 -4.98 -1.25 -13.62
CA ARG A 318 -6.36 -0.92 -14.00
C ARG A 318 -7.19 -2.08 -14.53
N PRO A 319 -6.68 -2.96 -15.42
CA PRO A 319 -7.46 -4.12 -15.90
C PRO A 319 -7.86 -5.06 -14.76
N LEU A 320 -6.99 -5.27 -13.77
CA LEU A 320 -7.28 -6.11 -12.59
C LEU A 320 -8.37 -5.48 -11.73
N PHE A 321 -8.31 -4.17 -11.51
CA PHE A 321 -9.35 -3.43 -10.78
C PHE A 321 -10.73 -3.52 -11.47
N CYS A 322 -10.76 -3.55 -12.79
CA CYS A 322 -12.00 -3.76 -13.55
C CYS A 322 -12.65 -5.13 -13.29
N GLU A 323 -11.88 -6.13 -12.86
CA GLU A 323 -12.36 -7.46 -12.46
C GLU A 323 -12.59 -7.60 -10.95
N GLY A 324 -12.41 -6.51 -10.19
CA GLY A 324 -12.44 -6.52 -8.73
C GLY A 324 -11.25 -7.25 -8.10
N LYS A 325 -10.20 -7.52 -8.88
CA LYS A 325 -8.94 -8.06 -8.36
C LYS A 325 -8.16 -6.96 -7.65
N GLY A 326 -7.69 -7.28 -6.45
CA GLY A 326 -6.90 -6.37 -5.64
C GLY A 326 -6.41 -7.03 -4.35
N PRO A 327 -5.75 -6.26 -3.49
CA PRO A 327 -4.94 -6.76 -2.37
C PRO A 327 -5.78 -7.32 -1.21
N PHE A 328 -6.22 -8.54 -1.33
CA PHE A 328 -6.86 -9.34 -0.26
C PHE A 328 -5.80 -9.90 0.67
N ARG A 329 -5.92 -9.66 1.97
CA ARG A 329 -4.93 -10.07 2.97
C ARG A 329 -5.53 -10.77 4.17
N TRP A 330 -4.74 -11.66 4.79
CA TRP A 330 -5.11 -12.31 6.05
C TRP A 330 -3.92 -12.44 6.99
N ILE A 331 -4.23 -12.40 8.28
CA ILE A 331 -3.25 -12.39 9.37
C ILE A 331 -3.60 -13.50 10.36
N ALA A 332 -2.66 -14.39 10.63
CA ALA A 332 -2.83 -15.47 11.60
C ALA A 332 -2.63 -14.95 13.02
N LEU A 333 -3.72 -14.86 13.79
CA LEU A 333 -3.64 -14.39 15.18
C LEU A 333 -2.96 -15.40 16.12
N SER A 334 -2.71 -16.62 15.69
CA SER A 334 -1.89 -17.59 16.44
C SER A 334 -0.45 -17.14 16.62
N GLY A 335 0.08 -16.39 15.64
CA GLY A 335 1.50 -16.10 15.53
C GLY A 335 2.31 -17.27 14.93
N ASP A 336 1.63 -18.34 14.49
CA ASP A 336 2.29 -19.51 13.90
C ASP A 336 2.28 -19.45 12.37
N PRO A 337 3.45 -19.46 11.71
CA PRO A 337 3.56 -19.51 10.25
C PRO A 337 2.80 -20.68 9.60
N GLU A 338 2.64 -21.81 10.30
CA GLU A 338 1.93 -22.99 9.75
C GLU A 338 0.47 -22.69 9.44
N ASP A 339 -0.18 -21.78 10.16
CA ASP A 339 -1.55 -21.36 9.85
C ASP A 339 -1.61 -20.63 8.49
N ILE A 340 -0.59 -19.83 8.16
CA ILE A 340 -0.49 -19.21 6.82
C ILE A 340 -0.23 -20.26 5.75
N TYR A 341 0.67 -21.20 5.99
CA TYR A 341 0.94 -22.28 5.02
C TYR A 341 -0.26 -23.20 4.82
N ALA A 342 -1.08 -23.43 5.85
CA ALA A 342 -2.34 -24.16 5.72
C ALA A 342 -3.34 -23.38 4.86
N THR A 343 -3.48 -22.08 5.08
CA THR A 343 -4.36 -21.22 4.26
C THR A 343 -3.86 -21.07 2.82
N ASP A 344 -2.54 -20.98 2.58
CA ASP A 344 -1.95 -20.99 1.22
C ASP A 344 -2.36 -22.26 0.44
N ARG A 345 -2.31 -23.44 1.08
CA ARG A 345 -2.77 -24.71 0.47
C ARG A 345 -4.27 -24.65 0.14
N LYS A 346 -5.08 -24.09 1.04
CA LYS A 346 -6.53 -23.95 0.83
C LYS A 346 -6.84 -23.01 -0.34
N VAL A 347 -6.11 -21.91 -0.50
CA VAL A 347 -6.24 -21.00 -1.64
C VAL A 347 -5.95 -21.73 -2.96
N LYS A 348 -4.87 -22.52 -3.02
CA LYS A 348 -4.54 -23.31 -4.22
C LYS A 348 -5.63 -24.36 -4.54
N GLU A 349 -6.19 -25.01 -3.52
CA GLU A 349 -7.30 -25.96 -3.67
C GLU A 349 -8.56 -25.30 -4.27
N LEU A 350 -8.87 -24.08 -3.83
CA LEU A 350 -10.06 -23.34 -4.28
C LEU A 350 -9.92 -22.73 -5.69
N MET A 351 -8.69 -22.46 -6.12
CA MET A 351 -8.36 -21.83 -7.39
C MET A 351 -7.33 -22.68 -8.18
N PRO A 352 -7.68 -23.91 -8.58
CA PRO A 352 -6.72 -24.87 -9.13
C PRO A 352 -6.15 -24.42 -10.49
N ASP A 353 -6.87 -23.60 -11.23
CA ASP A 353 -6.51 -23.16 -12.58
C ASP A 353 -5.68 -21.87 -12.61
N ASP A 354 -5.57 -21.15 -11.48
CA ASP A 354 -4.81 -19.90 -11.39
C ASP A 354 -3.32 -20.17 -11.13
N GLN A 355 -2.59 -20.48 -12.21
CA GLN A 355 -1.16 -20.77 -12.15
C GLN A 355 -0.31 -19.59 -11.69
N MET A 356 -0.72 -18.35 -11.95
CA MET A 356 -0.01 -17.17 -11.47
C MET A 356 -0.10 -17.05 -9.95
N LEU A 357 -1.29 -17.24 -9.40
CA LEU A 357 -1.52 -17.25 -7.96
C LEU A 357 -0.75 -18.41 -7.28
N HIS A 358 -0.72 -19.61 -7.89
CA HIS A 358 0.07 -20.73 -7.39
C HIS A 358 1.55 -20.39 -7.35
N SER A 359 2.10 -19.85 -8.44
CA SER A 359 3.50 -19.42 -8.51
C SER A 359 3.82 -18.35 -7.45
N TRP A 360 2.92 -17.38 -7.27
CA TRP A 360 3.06 -16.38 -6.23
C TRP A 360 3.14 -17.02 -4.83
N LEU A 361 2.21 -17.91 -4.48
CA LEU A 361 2.18 -18.55 -3.17
C LEU A 361 3.43 -19.40 -2.89
N ASP A 362 3.97 -20.08 -3.91
CA ASP A 362 5.21 -20.84 -3.79
C ASP A 362 6.40 -19.92 -3.52
N LYS A 363 6.56 -18.88 -4.31
CA LYS A 363 7.60 -17.86 -4.12
C LYS A 363 7.46 -17.14 -2.77
N ALA A 364 6.23 -16.80 -2.37
CA ALA A 364 5.98 -16.15 -1.10
C ALA A 364 6.40 -17.05 0.09
N ARG A 365 6.14 -18.36 0.01
CA ARG A 365 6.58 -19.32 1.02
C ARG A 365 8.10 -19.45 1.09
N GLU A 366 8.77 -19.39 -0.05
CA GLU A 366 10.22 -19.55 -0.13
C GLU A 366 10.98 -18.29 0.31
N HIS A 367 10.51 -17.12 -0.11
CA HIS A 367 11.30 -15.89 -0.02
C HIS A 367 10.83 -14.89 1.04
N ILE A 368 9.55 -14.90 1.44
CA ILE A 368 9.03 -13.92 2.38
C ILE A 368 9.24 -14.38 3.82
N LYS A 369 10.07 -13.65 4.56
CA LYS A 369 10.14 -13.74 6.02
C LYS A 369 9.02 -12.92 6.63
N PHE A 370 8.27 -13.51 7.57
CA PHE A 370 7.21 -12.79 8.25
C PHE A 370 7.79 -11.69 9.16
N GLN A 371 7.11 -10.55 9.18
CA GLN A 371 7.38 -9.42 10.04
C GLN A 371 6.23 -9.31 11.05
N GLY A 372 6.52 -9.40 12.36
CA GLY A 372 5.48 -9.49 13.38
C GLY A 372 4.58 -10.72 13.20
N LEU A 373 3.26 -10.54 13.21
CA LEU A 373 2.31 -11.63 12.98
C LEU A 373 2.42 -12.17 11.56
N PRO A 374 2.44 -13.50 11.41
CA PRO A 374 2.41 -14.14 10.09
C PRO A 374 1.19 -13.69 9.28
N ALA A 375 1.41 -13.28 8.05
CA ALA A 375 0.37 -12.78 7.19
C ALA A 375 0.63 -13.14 5.72
N ARG A 376 -0.42 -13.10 4.90
CA ARG A 376 -0.36 -13.29 3.47
C ARG A 376 -1.24 -12.28 2.76
N ILE A 377 -0.85 -11.94 1.55
CA ILE A 377 -1.64 -11.14 0.63
C ILE A 377 -1.76 -11.88 -0.70
N CYS A 378 -2.94 -11.84 -1.30
CA CYS A 378 -3.20 -12.37 -2.63
C CYS A 378 -4.13 -11.43 -3.39
N TRP A 379 -3.83 -11.19 -4.66
CA TRP A 379 -4.72 -10.43 -5.53
C TRP A 379 -5.83 -11.33 -6.05
N ILE A 380 -6.94 -11.33 -5.33
CA ILE A 380 -8.12 -12.17 -5.59
C ILE A 380 -9.29 -11.26 -5.98
N GLY A 381 -10.10 -11.71 -6.94
CA GLY A 381 -11.19 -10.96 -7.54
C GLY A 381 -12.57 -11.21 -6.94
N LEU A 382 -13.56 -10.59 -7.57
CA LEU A 382 -14.97 -10.78 -7.25
C LEU A 382 -15.40 -12.24 -7.47
N GLY A 383 -16.11 -12.81 -6.50
CA GLY A 383 -16.59 -14.20 -6.50
C GLY A 383 -15.60 -15.22 -5.97
N ASP A 384 -14.35 -14.84 -5.74
CA ASP A 384 -13.33 -15.69 -5.11
C ASP A 384 -12.99 -15.24 -3.69
N ARG A 385 -13.00 -13.93 -3.38
CA ARG A 385 -12.70 -13.42 -2.05
C ARG A 385 -13.63 -13.96 -0.97
N ASP A 386 -14.93 -13.97 -1.22
CA ASP A 386 -15.92 -14.50 -0.27
C ASP A 386 -15.78 -16.00 -0.07
N ARG A 387 -15.48 -16.75 -1.14
CA ARG A 387 -15.22 -18.22 -1.08
C ARG A 387 -14.01 -18.52 -0.23
N VAL A 388 -12.90 -17.82 -0.45
CA VAL A 388 -11.66 -17.99 0.33
C VAL A 388 -11.88 -17.60 1.80
N ALA A 389 -12.51 -16.45 2.04
CA ALA A 389 -12.76 -15.96 3.39
C ALA A 389 -13.65 -16.92 4.21
N VAL A 390 -14.71 -17.45 3.60
CA VAL A 390 -15.59 -18.47 4.22
C VAL A 390 -14.83 -19.77 4.47
N ALA A 391 -13.97 -20.22 3.54
CA ALA A 391 -13.16 -21.40 3.74
C ALA A 391 -12.20 -21.26 4.93
N PHE A 392 -11.59 -20.09 5.13
CA PHE A 392 -10.73 -19.84 6.29
C PHE A 392 -11.53 -19.86 7.60
N ASN A 393 -12.76 -19.30 7.60
CA ASN A 393 -13.63 -19.39 8.76
C ASN A 393 -13.99 -20.84 9.11
N GLU A 394 -14.24 -21.68 8.10
CA GLU A 394 -14.51 -23.10 8.30
C GLU A 394 -13.27 -23.86 8.81
N MET A 395 -12.06 -23.51 8.35
CA MET A 395 -10.82 -24.07 8.89
C MET A 395 -10.64 -23.73 10.38
N VAL A 396 -10.99 -22.50 10.80
CA VAL A 396 -11.00 -22.13 12.22
C VAL A 396 -12.04 -22.95 12.99
N ARG A 397 -13.26 -23.06 12.47
CA ARG A 397 -14.36 -23.86 13.08
C ARG A 397 -13.97 -25.31 13.32
N ARG A 398 -13.22 -25.92 12.39
CA ARG A 398 -12.77 -27.31 12.48
C ARG A 398 -11.49 -27.50 13.31
N GLY A 399 -10.87 -26.42 13.79
CA GLY A 399 -9.60 -26.47 14.50
C GLY A 399 -8.40 -26.84 13.60
N GLU A 400 -8.51 -26.65 12.30
CA GLU A 400 -7.42 -26.78 11.33
C GLU A 400 -6.42 -25.62 11.44
N LEU A 401 -6.88 -24.46 11.94
CA LEU A 401 -6.06 -23.32 12.32
C LEU A 401 -6.05 -23.17 13.83
N LYS A 402 -4.91 -22.76 14.39
CA LYS A 402 -4.68 -22.69 15.85
C LYS A 402 -5.39 -21.54 16.54
N ALA A 403 -5.80 -20.50 15.78
CA ALA A 403 -6.50 -19.32 16.28
C ALA A 403 -7.33 -18.67 15.16
N PRO A 404 -8.22 -17.71 15.49
CA PRO A 404 -8.91 -16.89 14.51
C PRO A 404 -7.95 -16.19 13.54
N VAL A 405 -8.46 -15.87 12.35
CA VAL A 405 -7.74 -15.14 11.30
C VAL A 405 -8.43 -13.80 11.05
N VAL A 406 -7.68 -12.72 11.01
CA VAL A 406 -8.22 -11.44 10.53
C VAL A 406 -8.05 -11.39 9.02
N ILE A 407 -9.15 -11.13 8.33
CA ILE A 407 -9.18 -11.00 6.87
C ILE A 407 -9.60 -9.57 6.53
N GLY A 408 -8.84 -8.93 5.65
CA GLY A 408 -9.11 -7.59 5.19
C GLY A 408 -8.55 -7.36 3.79
N ARG A 409 -8.40 -6.11 3.43
CA ARG A 409 -7.73 -5.73 2.20
C ARG A 409 -6.94 -4.44 2.39
N ASP A 410 -6.05 -4.14 1.48
CA ASP A 410 -5.38 -2.86 1.46
C ASP A 410 -6.37 -1.74 1.12
N HIS A 411 -6.10 -0.51 1.58
CA HIS A 411 -6.88 0.66 1.19
C HIS A 411 -6.75 1.00 -0.30
N MET A 412 -5.71 0.50 -0.94
CA MET A 412 -5.47 0.58 -2.38
C MET A 412 -6.22 -0.53 -3.11
N ASP A 413 -7.54 -0.52 -3.07
CA ASP A 413 -8.39 -1.50 -3.74
C ASP A 413 -9.35 -0.84 -4.73
N SER A 414 -9.91 -1.61 -5.62
CA SER A 414 -10.63 -1.16 -6.80
C SER A 414 -11.83 -0.23 -6.53
N GLY A 415 -12.51 -0.38 -5.38
CA GLY A 415 -13.69 0.41 -5.03
C GLY A 415 -13.48 1.37 -3.85
N SER A 416 -12.30 1.40 -3.24
CA SER A 416 -12.11 1.98 -1.92
C SER A 416 -11.38 3.31 -1.88
N ALA A 417 -10.96 3.86 -3.01
CA ALA A 417 -10.17 5.07 -3.06
C ALA A 417 -10.69 6.10 -4.07
N ALA A 418 -10.42 7.38 -3.79
CA ALA A 418 -10.37 8.46 -4.77
C ALA A 418 -8.99 9.11 -4.62
N SER A 419 -8.13 8.91 -5.59
CA SER A 419 -6.71 9.27 -5.57
C SER A 419 -6.25 9.55 -7.00
N PRO A 420 -6.45 10.80 -7.50
CA PRO A 420 -6.21 11.16 -8.90
C PRO A 420 -4.80 10.89 -9.41
N ASN A 421 -3.81 10.93 -8.52
CA ASN A 421 -2.41 10.68 -8.87
C ASN A 421 -1.96 9.23 -8.59
N ARG A 422 -2.90 8.30 -8.31
CA ARG A 422 -2.54 6.92 -7.97
C ARG A 422 -3.64 5.92 -8.38
N GLU A 423 -4.57 5.55 -7.47
CA GLU A 423 -5.56 4.48 -7.70
C GLU A 423 -6.59 4.86 -8.77
N THR A 424 -6.94 6.12 -8.87
CA THR A 424 -7.95 6.60 -9.80
C THR A 424 -7.41 7.53 -10.88
N GLU A 425 -6.09 7.50 -11.10
CA GLU A 425 -5.45 8.23 -12.20
C GLU A 425 -6.03 7.79 -13.55
N GLY A 426 -6.45 8.76 -14.37
CA GLY A 426 -6.90 8.48 -15.72
C GLY A 426 -8.18 7.65 -15.80
N MET A 427 -9.15 7.86 -14.91
CA MET A 427 -10.47 7.21 -15.03
C MET A 427 -11.12 7.58 -16.37
N LEU A 428 -11.70 6.58 -17.05
CA LEU A 428 -12.19 6.72 -18.42
C LEU A 428 -13.27 7.83 -18.59
N ASP A 429 -14.02 8.12 -17.53
CA ASP A 429 -15.06 9.15 -17.49
C ASP A 429 -14.61 10.48 -16.86
N GLY A 430 -13.36 10.57 -16.39
CA GLY A 430 -12.81 11.72 -15.69
C GLY A 430 -13.21 11.83 -14.22
N SER A 431 -13.74 10.77 -13.63
CA SER A 431 -14.19 10.74 -12.21
C SER A 431 -13.06 10.53 -11.19
N ASP A 432 -11.82 10.82 -11.54
CA ASP A 432 -10.61 10.57 -10.77
C ASP A 432 -10.70 11.08 -9.33
N ALA A 433 -11.24 12.28 -9.14
CA ALA A 433 -11.31 12.97 -7.86
C ALA A 433 -12.67 12.85 -7.13
N VAL A 434 -13.59 12.00 -7.61
CA VAL A 434 -14.92 11.86 -7.01
C VAL A 434 -14.85 10.98 -5.76
N SER A 435 -14.92 11.60 -4.58
CA SER A 435 -14.79 10.93 -3.28
C SER A 435 -16.07 10.23 -2.80
N ASP A 436 -17.17 10.34 -3.50
CA ASP A 436 -18.40 9.59 -3.17
C ASP A 436 -18.15 8.07 -3.18
N TRP A 437 -17.29 7.58 -4.08
CA TRP A 437 -17.01 6.15 -4.24
C TRP A 437 -16.40 5.50 -3.00
N PRO A 438 -15.31 5.99 -2.41
CA PRO A 438 -14.78 5.40 -1.19
C PRO A 438 -15.70 5.61 0.04
N ILE A 439 -16.50 6.67 0.08
CA ILE A 439 -17.50 6.86 1.13
C ILE A 439 -18.61 5.81 1.01
N LEU A 440 -19.14 5.57 -0.21
CA LEU A 440 -20.12 4.51 -0.46
C LEU A 440 -19.55 3.12 -0.14
N ASN A 441 -18.27 2.88 -0.44
CA ASN A 441 -17.58 1.65 -0.08
C ASN A 441 -17.52 1.45 1.44
N LEU A 442 -17.17 2.50 2.20
CA LEU A 442 -17.21 2.49 3.68
C LEU A 442 -18.60 2.14 4.20
N MET A 443 -19.64 2.85 3.69
CA MET A 443 -21.03 2.66 4.11
C MET A 443 -21.51 1.23 3.80
N LEU A 444 -21.16 0.71 2.63
CA LEU A 444 -21.50 -0.64 2.19
C LEU A 444 -20.88 -1.71 3.10
N ASN A 445 -19.60 -1.57 3.44
CA ASN A 445 -18.90 -2.48 4.34
C ASN A 445 -19.43 -2.38 5.79
N THR A 446 -19.80 -1.17 6.23
CA THR A 446 -20.48 -0.96 7.53
C THR A 446 -21.82 -1.67 7.56
N ALA A 447 -22.67 -1.48 6.55
CA ALA A 447 -23.97 -2.15 6.42
C ALA A 447 -23.80 -3.67 6.25
N GLY A 448 -22.73 -4.13 5.63
CA GLY A 448 -22.35 -5.53 5.49
C GLY A 448 -21.96 -6.21 6.79
N GLY A 449 -21.62 -5.44 7.83
CA GLY A 449 -21.23 -5.93 9.14
C GLY A 449 -19.74 -6.27 9.25
N ALA A 450 -18.85 -5.57 8.55
CA ALA A 450 -17.42 -5.70 8.76
C ALA A 450 -17.06 -5.52 10.24
N THR A 451 -16.08 -6.25 10.76
CA THR A 451 -15.72 -6.19 12.18
C THR A 451 -15.17 -4.82 12.58
N TRP A 452 -14.37 -4.19 11.72
CA TRP A 452 -14.09 -2.75 11.82
C TRP A 452 -13.93 -2.13 10.43
N VAL A 453 -14.21 -0.83 10.38
CA VAL A 453 -14.14 -0.02 9.16
C VAL A 453 -13.39 1.27 9.44
N SER A 454 -12.81 1.85 8.39
CA SER A 454 -12.06 3.08 8.51
C SER A 454 -12.16 3.95 7.26
N PHE A 455 -12.08 5.28 7.46
CA PHE A 455 -11.99 6.25 6.39
C PHE A 455 -10.84 7.21 6.64
N HIS A 456 -10.01 7.44 5.63
CA HIS A 456 -8.78 8.20 5.76
C HIS A 456 -8.63 9.22 4.64
N HIS A 457 -7.86 10.25 4.94
CA HIS A 457 -7.44 11.27 4.00
C HIS A 457 -5.91 11.31 3.92
N GLY A 458 -5.38 11.47 2.72
CA GLY A 458 -3.98 11.79 2.46
C GLY A 458 -3.04 10.59 2.30
N GLY A 459 -3.46 9.36 2.57
CA GLY A 459 -2.58 8.19 2.56
C GLY A 459 -1.88 7.93 1.22
N GLY A 460 -0.58 7.66 1.26
CA GLY A 460 0.26 7.31 0.11
C GLY A 460 0.70 8.49 -0.74
N VAL A 461 -0.16 9.46 -0.98
CA VAL A 461 0.07 10.63 -1.85
C VAL A 461 -0.01 11.98 -1.12
N GLY A 462 -0.31 11.98 0.18
CA GLY A 462 -0.33 13.17 1.01
C GLY A 462 -1.71 13.82 1.19
N ILE A 463 -1.79 14.74 2.14
CA ILE A 463 -3.01 15.49 2.46
C ILE A 463 -3.46 16.32 1.24
N GLY A 464 -4.75 16.28 0.94
CA GLY A 464 -5.36 16.95 -0.22
C GLY A 464 -5.44 16.10 -1.49
N PHE A 465 -4.76 14.95 -1.56
CA PHE A 465 -4.60 14.18 -2.79
C PHE A 465 -5.28 12.82 -2.80
N SER A 466 -5.80 12.33 -1.67
CA SER A 466 -6.55 11.07 -1.65
C SER A 466 -7.52 10.95 -0.49
N GLN A 467 -8.60 10.20 -0.73
CA GLN A 467 -9.48 9.66 0.31
C GLN A 467 -9.72 8.18 0.05
N HIS A 468 -9.74 7.38 1.11
CA HIS A 468 -9.85 5.93 0.96
C HIS A 468 -10.46 5.26 2.19
N ALA A 469 -11.09 4.11 1.96
CA ALA A 469 -11.75 3.29 2.97
C ALA A 469 -10.99 1.99 3.23
N GLY A 470 -10.97 1.57 4.49
CA GLY A 470 -10.46 0.28 4.95
C GLY A 470 -11.54 -0.57 5.60
N MET A 471 -11.37 -1.89 5.58
CA MET A 471 -12.26 -2.82 6.27
C MET A 471 -11.53 -4.09 6.68
N ALA A 472 -11.98 -4.71 7.75
CA ALA A 472 -11.51 -6.02 8.17
C ALA A 472 -12.61 -6.82 8.88
N ILE A 473 -12.49 -8.14 8.80
CA ILE A 473 -13.41 -9.09 9.41
C ILE A 473 -12.61 -10.15 10.17
N LEU A 474 -13.05 -10.46 11.37
CA LEU A 474 -12.53 -11.57 12.16
C LEU A 474 -13.24 -12.86 11.73
N ALA A 475 -12.48 -13.82 11.22
CA ALA A 475 -12.91 -15.18 10.98
C ALA A 475 -12.61 -16.00 12.24
N ASP A 476 -13.63 -16.20 13.09
CA ASP A 476 -13.51 -16.86 14.39
C ASP A 476 -14.17 -18.25 14.43
N GLY A 477 -14.66 -18.73 13.28
CA GLY A 477 -15.35 -20.00 13.13
C GLY A 477 -16.85 -19.96 13.38
N SER A 478 -17.42 -18.80 13.77
CA SER A 478 -18.86 -18.65 14.02
C SER A 478 -19.67 -18.50 12.73
N ASP A 479 -20.98 -18.75 12.82
CA ASP A 479 -21.93 -18.53 11.72
C ASP A 479 -22.12 -17.04 11.43
N ASP A 480 -22.03 -16.19 12.46
CA ASP A 480 -22.05 -14.73 12.29
C ASP A 480 -20.86 -14.23 11.49
N ALA A 481 -19.65 -14.73 11.78
CA ALA A 481 -18.46 -14.41 11.01
C ALA A 481 -18.61 -14.88 9.55
N GLU A 482 -19.11 -16.09 9.31
CA GLU A 482 -19.36 -16.58 7.96
C GLU A 482 -20.30 -15.68 7.16
N ALA A 483 -21.43 -15.27 7.78
CA ALA A 483 -22.39 -14.38 7.13
C ALA A 483 -21.79 -13.00 6.76
N ARG A 484 -20.93 -12.44 7.62
CA ARG A 484 -20.21 -11.18 7.39
C ARG A 484 -19.18 -11.31 6.28
N LEU A 485 -18.35 -12.36 6.35
CA LEU A 485 -17.31 -12.68 5.36
C LEU A 485 -17.91 -12.83 3.96
N ARG A 486 -18.96 -13.64 3.83
CA ARG A 486 -19.66 -13.85 2.57
C ARG A 486 -20.20 -12.55 1.99
N ARG A 487 -20.87 -11.74 2.81
CA ARG A 487 -21.50 -10.49 2.39
C ARG A 487 -20.49 -9.40 2.04
N CYS A 488 -19.54 -9.13 2.92
CA CYS A 488 -18.60 -8.03 2.72
C CYS A 488 -17.60 -8.33 1.61
N PHE A 489 -17.04 -9.56 1.54
CA PHE A 489 -16.06 -9.90 0.49
C PHE A 489 -16.68 -10.18 -0.87
N TRP A 490 -18.01 -10.25 -0.96
CA TRP A 490 -18.72 -10.11 -2.22
C TRP A 490 -18.92 -8.64 -2.58
N ASN A 491 -19.49 -7.85 -1.65
CA ASN A 491 -19.90 -6.47 -1.91
C ASN A 491 -18.73 -5.53 -2.16
N ASP A 492 -17.65 -5.67 -1.41
CA ASP A 492 -16.48 -4.79 -1.49
C ASP A 492 -15.83 -4.81 -2.88
N PRO A 493 -15.38 -5.96 -3.44
CA PRO A 493 -14.86 -6.01 -4.81
C PRO A 493 -15.93 -5.71 -5.86
N ALA A 494 -17.21 -6.05 -5.62
CA ALA A 494 -18.31 -5.71 -6.52
C ALA A 494 -18.49 -4.19 -6.66
N SER A 495 -18.26 -3.42 -5.59
CA SER A 495 -18.30 -1.95 -5.65
C SER A 495 -17.21 -1.39 -6.58
N GLY A 496 -16.05 -2.03 -6.62
CA GLY A 496 -14.98 -1.68 -7.56
C GLY A 496 -15.32 -1.99 -9.00
N VAL A 497 -15.86 -3.19 -9.27
CA VAL A 497 -16.37 -3.56 -10.60
C VAL A 497 -17.47 -2.60 -11.06
N MET A 498 -18.43 -2.30 -10.18
CA MET A 498 -19.53 -1.36 -10.44
C MET A 498 -18.98 0.02 -10.85
N ARG A 499 -18.07 0.59 -10.06
CA ARG A 499 -17.47 1.90 -10.34
C ARG A 499 -16.79 1.96 -11.71
N HIS A 500 -15.97 0.95 -12.04
CA HIS A 500 -15.28 0.89 -13.32
C HIS A 500 -16.26 0.60 -14.49
N ALA A 501 -17.32 -0.19 -14.27
CA ALA A 501 -18.36 -0.41 -15.25
C ALA A 501 -19.16 0.87 -15.55
N ASP A 502 -19.45 1.67 -14.51
CA ASP A 502 -20.12 2.97 -14.63
C ASP A 502 -19.23 3.96 -15.41
N ALA A 503 -17.94 4.01 -15.09
CA ALA A 503 -16.95 4.80 -15.83
C ALA A 503 -16.76 4.38 -17.30
N GLY A 504 -17.30 3.24 -17.71
CA GLY A 504 -17.33 2.83 -19.11
C GLY A 504 -16.31 1.77 -19.52
N TYR A 505 -15.52 1.23 -18.61
CA TYR A 505 -14.54 0.19 -18.92
C TYR A 505 -15.20 -1.11 -19.43
N PRO A 506 -14.88 -1.59 -20.66
CA PRO A 506 -15.50 -2.80 -21.20
C PRO A 506 -15.23 -4.05 -20.36
N VAL A 507 -14.02 -4.18 -19.80
CA VAL A 507 -13.63 -5.30 -18.93
C VAL A 507 -14.53 -5.35 -17.69
N ALA A 508 -14.77 -4.19 -17.05
CA ALA A 508 -15.62 -4.10 -15.88
C ALA A 508 -17.09 -4.40 -16.19
N ARG A 509 -17.61 -3.97 -17.34
CA ARG A 509 -18.96 -4.32 -17.80
C ARG A 509 -19.09 -5.82 -18.05
N HIS A 510 -18.08 -6.45 -18.62
CA HIS A 510 -18.04 -7.92 -18.77
C HIS A 510 -18.03 -8.62 -17.41
N ALA A 511 -17.19 -8.19 -16.49
CA ALA A 511 -17.13 -8.73 -15.13
C ALA A 511 -18.47 -8.55 -14.39
N ALA A 512 -19.09 -7.37 -14.49
CA ALA A 512 -20.40 -7.10 -13.91
C ALA A 512 -21.49 -8.05 -14.46
N ALA A 513 -21.51 -8.29 -15.78
CA ALA A 513 -22.44 -9.23 -16.41
C ALA A 513 -22.17 -10.68 -15.98
N LYS A 514 -20.91 -11.11 -15.96
CA LYS A 514 -20.47 -12.44 -15.48
C LYS A 514 -20.97 -12.74 -14.07
N HIS A 515 -20.85 -11.76 -13.18
CA HIS A 515 -21.26 -11.89 -11.78
C HIS A 515 -22.69 -11.42 -11.49
N GLN A 516 -23.47 -11.12 -12.55
CA GLN A 516 -24.89 -10.72 -12.48
C GLN A 516 -25.12 -9.52 -11.54
N LEU A 517 -24.21 -8.55 -11.54
CA LEU A 517 -24.38 -7.33 -10.76
C LEU A 517 -25.57 -6.53 -11.29
N ASN A 518 -26.44 -6.10 -10.37
CA ASN A 518 -27.56 -5.24 -10.71
C ASN A 518 -27.08 -3.78 -10.84
N LEU A 519 -26.88 -3.33 -12.06
CA LEU A 519 -26.46 -1.97 -12.43
C LEU A 519 -27.61 -1.25 -13.15
N PRO A 520 -28.51 -0.56 -12.42
CA PRO A 520 -29.76 -0.03 -12.96
C PRO A 520 -29.60 0.89 -14.18
N MET A 521 -28.51 1.68 -14.23
CA MET A 521 -28.25 2.60 -15.33
C MET A 521 -27.71 1.92 -16.59
N LEU A 522 -27.05 0.76 -16.44
CA LEU A 522 -26.52 -0.02 -17.56
C LEU A 522 -27.54 -1.03 -18.10
N ALA A 523 -28.53 -1.42 -17.32
CA ALA A 523 -29.59 -2.34 -17.72
C ALA A 523 -30.60 -1.74 -18.74
N LYS A 524 -30.54 -0.43 -18.95
CA LYS A 524 -31.49 0.31 -19.84
C LYS A 524 -30.95 0.55 -21.26
N LYS A 525 -29.82 -0.02 -21.61
CA LYS A 525 -29.27 0.00 -22.96
C LYS A 525 -29.34 -1.41 -23.54
#